data_1b4f3dae83e8c4b776dbbf175ab21328
#
_entry.id   1b4f3dae83e8c4b776dbbf175ab21328
#
_cell.length_a   1.000
_cell.length_b   1.000
_cell.length_c   1.000
_cell.angle_alpha   90.00
_cell.angle_beta   90.00
_cell.angle_gamma   90.00
#
_symmetry.space_group_name_H-M   'P 1'
#
loop_
_entity.id
_entity.type
_entity.pdbx_description
1 polymer ?
#
loop_
_entity_poly.entity_id
_entity_poly.type
_entity_poly.pdbx_seq_one_letter_code
_entity_poly.pdbx_strand_id
1 'polypeptide(L)'
;AGAHGRGVHAGDDATNVVGFARYRNGNDAPSSLVELVRGPNTSDSSVAAARAVFEAAGLATVVATDQAGRIIDRLVRPKYNAALRLLDEGLASQADIDMTCRLGLGYPDGPIERTVRGGLTAHYDICTSLFEIYGTPAYAPARRAVVAKMREERS
;
A
#
# COMPACT_ATOMS: atom_id res chain seq x y z
N ALA A 1 8.86 3.75 10.11
CA ALA A 1 8.15 5.01 9.95
C ALA A 1 7.74 5.09 8.48
N GLY A 2 6.51 4.64 8.17
CA GLY A 2 5.94 4.80 6.84
C GLY A 2 5.74 6.29 6.61
N ALA A 3 6.49 6.86 5.68
CA ALA A 3 6.23 8.19 5.22
C ALA A 3 4.84 8.18 4.59
N HIS A 4 3.85 8.60 5.35
CA HIS A 4 2.59 9.07 4.81
C HIS A 4 2.97 10.30 3.99
N GLY A 5 3.13 10.11 2.69
CA GLY A 5 3.32 11.22 1.78
C GLY A 5 2.09 12.09 1.82
N ARG A 6 2.03 13.02 2.77
CA ARG A 6 1.35 14.27 2.50
C ARG A 6 2.07 14.82 1.29
N GLY A 7 1.35 14.95 0.17
CA GLY A 7 1.89 15.60 -0.99
C GLY A 7 2.60 16.87 -0.53
N VAL A 8 3.85 17.02 -0.92
CA VAL A 8 4.53 18.29 -0.74
C VAL A 8 3.69 19.25 -1.59
N HIS A 9 2.87 20.06 -0.94
CA HIS A 9 2.25 21.22 -1.57
C HIS A 9 3.39 22.19 -1.89
N ALA A 10 4.15 21.88 -2.94
CA ALA A 10 4.91 22.88 -3.65
C ALA A 10 3.86 23.84 -4.20
N GLY A 11 4.06 25.13 -4.02
CA GLY A 11 3.11 26.14 -4.46
C GLY A 11 2.65 25.90 -5.91
N ASP A 12 1.53 26.50 -6.30
CA ASP A 12 0.77 26.23 -7.53
C ASP A 12 1.59 26.24 -8.85
N ASP A 13 2.85 26.70 -8.82
CA ASP A 13 3.74 26.81 -9.98
C ASP A 13 4.84 25.74 -10.09
N ALA A 14 4.85 24.73 -9.22
CA ALA A 14 5.94 23.74 -9.21
C ALA A 14 5.80 22.70 -10.34
N THR A 15 6.24 23.07 -11.54
CA THR A 15 6.27 22.19 -12.71
C THR A 15 7.37 21.13 -12.68
N ASN A 16 8.36 21.29 -11.80
CA ASN A 16 9.55 20.44 -11.68
C ASN A 16 9.55 19.51 -10.45
N VAL A 17 8.41 19.37 -9.76
CA VAL A 17 8.26 18.47 -8.61
C VAL A 17 7.60 17.17 -9.04
N VAL A 18 8.28 16.06 -8.75
CA VAL A 18 7.76 14.69 -8.92
C VAL A 18 7.88 13.98 -7.57
N GLY A 19 6.77 13.51 -7.04
CA GLY A 19 6.78 12.62 -5.89
C GLY A 19 7.20 11.21 -6.29
N PHE A 20 7.63 10.42 -5.32
CA PHE A 20 7.84 9.00 -5.55
C PHE A 20 7.52 8.17 -4.32
N ALA A 21 7.17 6.92 -4.55
CA ALA A 21 7.01 5.93 -3.49
C ALA A 21 7.52 4.57 -3.93
N ARG A 22 8.06 3.84 -2.97
CA ARG A 22 8.54 2.48 -3.16
C ARG A 22 7.89 1.60 -2.11
N TYR A 23 7.12 0.61 -2.55
CA TYR A 23 6.41 -0.27 -1.64
C TYR A 23 7.37 -1.15 -0.85
N ARG A 24 7.05 -1.31 0.44
CA ARG A 24 7.77 -2.21 1.34
C ARG A 24 6.76 -2.88 2.29
N ASN A 25 6.84 -4.17 2.44
CA ASN A 25 5.99 -4.92 3.36
C ASN A 25 6.75 -5.19 4.67
N GLY A 26 6.49 -4.40 5.70
CA GLY A 26 7.20 -4.53 6.98
C GLY A 26 8.72 -4.39 6.81
N ASN A 27 9.46 -5.43 7.18
CA ASN A 27 10.91 -5.50 7.07
C ASN A 27 11.43 -6.16 5.79
N ASP A 28 10.54 -6.54 4.86
CA ASP A 28 10.97 -7.08 3.58
C ASP A 28 11.82 -6.06 2.80
N ALA A 29 12.60 -6.52 1.82
CA ALA A 29 13.29 -5.62 0.90
C ALA A 29 12.27 -4.74 0.15
N PRO A 30 12.58 -3.46 -0.13
CA PRO A 30 11.72 -2.63 -0.94
C PRO A 30 11.53 -3.23 -2.35
N SER A 31 10.34 -3.04 -2.93
CA SER A 31 10.04 -3.53 -4.28
C SER A 31 11.03 -2.99 -5.33
N SER A 32 11.21 -3.71 -6.44
CA SER A 32 11.96 -3.21 -7.60
C SER A 32 11.17 -2.21 -8.46
N LEU A 33 9.96 -1.84 -8.03
CA LEU A 33 9.08 -0.88 -8.68
C LEU A 33 9.00 0.42 -7.88
N VAL A 34 9.05 1.55 -8.57
CA VAL A 34 8.81 2.90 -8.03
C VAL A 34 7.54 3.45 -8.66
N GLU A 35 6.61 3.91 -7.83
CA GLU A 35 5.48 4.72 -8.25
C GLU A 35 5.92 6.19 -8.26
N LEU A 36 6.04 6.78 -9.46
CA LEU A 36 6.26 8.21 -9.64
C LEU A 36 4.91 8.92 -9.50
N VAL A 37 4.86 9.95 -8.67
CA VAL A 37 3.63 10.67 -8.38
C VAL A 37 3.65 12.01 -9.08
N ARG A 38 2.73 12.15 -10.02
CA ARG A 38 2.55 13.36 -10.82
C ARG A 38 1.51 14.26 -10.15
N GLY A 39 1.94 15.45 -9.75
CA GLY A 39 1.04 16.53 -9.33
C GLY A 39 0.34 17.21 -10.53
N PRO A 40 -0.67 18.06 -10.28
CA PRO A 40 -1.45 18.69 -11.34
C PRO A 40 -0.61 19.56 -12.29
N ASN A 41 0.44 20.19 -11.79
CA ASN A 41 1.31 21.08 -12.56
C ASN A 41 2.64 20.45 -12.99
N THR A 42 2.89 19.18 -12.65
CA THR A 42 4.16 18.50 -12.97
C THR A 42 4.32 18.35 -14.49
N SER A 43 5.42 18.84 -15.05
CA SER A 43 5.71 18.75 -16.47
C SER A 43 6.07 17.33 -16.92
N ASP A 44 5.83 17.01 -18.19
CA ASP A 44 6.23 15.73 -18.78
C ASP A 44 7.76 15.54 -18.74
N SER A 45 8.52 16.62 -18.94
CA SER A 45 9.98 16.58 -18.87
C SER A 45 10.49 16.23 -17.47
N SER A 46 9.83 16.72 -16.42
CA SER A 46 10.18 16.39 -15.04
C SER A 46 9.88 14.91 -14.72
N VAL A 47 8.76 14.40 -15.19
CA VAL A 47 8.42 12.97 -15.05
C VAL A 47 9.45 12.11 -15.81
N ALA A 48 9.82 12.50 -17.04
CA ALA A 48 10.81 11.77 -17.82
C ALA A 48 12.19 11.78 -17.16
N ALA A 49 12.62 12.91 -16.60
CA ALA A 49 13.87 13.02 -15.87
C ALA A 49 13.88 12.13 -14.59
N ALA A 50 12.80 12.17 -13.80
CA ALA A 50 12.67 11.31 -12.62
C ALA A 50 12.69 9.82 -13.01
N ARG A 51 11.98 9.42 -14.06
CA ARG A 51 11.99 8.07 -14.61
C ARG A 51 13.40 7.61 -14.96
N ALA A 52 14.14 8.42 -15.71
CA ALA A 52 15.50 8.10 -16.14
C ALA A 52 16.45 7.84 -14.96
N VAL A 53 16.31 8.58 -13.85
CA VAL A 53 17.11 8.38 -12.65
C VAL A 53 16.87 7.01 -12.03
N PHE A 54 15.60 6.61 -11.86
CA PHE A 54 15.27 5.32 -11.25
C PHE A 54 15.57 4.14 -12.17
N GLU A 55 15.33 4.28 -13.47
CA GLU A 55 15.65 3.24 -14.45
C GLU A 55 17.16 3.03 -14.59
N ALA A 56 17.97 4.08 -14.52
CA ALA A 56 19.42 3.98 -14.44
C ALA A 56 19.92 3.23 -13.20
N ALA A 57 19.15 3.26 -12.12
CA ALA A 57 19.39 2.49 -10.90
C ALA A 57 18.82 1.06 -10.95
N GLY A 58 18.33 0.59 -12.11
CA GLY A 58 17.78 -0.76 -12.30
C GLY A 58 16.37 -0.95 -11.73
N LEU A 59 15.62 0.14 -11.47
CA LEU A 59 14.27 0.08 -10.93
C LEU A 59 13.24 0.31 -12.04
N ALA A 60 12.19 -0.50 -12.07
CA ALA A 60 11.03 -0.23 -12.92
C ALA A 60 10.23 0.95 -12.38
N THR A 61 9.61 1.73 -13.27
CA THR A 61 8.81 2.89 -12.89
C THR A 61 7.41 2.83 -13.48
N VAL A 62 6.43 3.30 -12.72
CA VAL A 62 5.07 3.60 -13.19
C VAL A 62 4.71 5.02 -12.76
N VAL A 63 3.81 5.66 -13.49
CA VAL A 63 3.34 7.01 -13.17
C VAL A 63 1.91 6.93 -12.67
N ALA A 64 1.66 7.56 -11.53
CA ALA A 64 0.33 7.72 -10.94
C ALA A 64 0.08 9.20 -10.65
N THR A 65 -1.18 9.60 -10.62
CA THR A 65 -1.59 10.92 -10.10
C THR A 65 -1.46 10.93 -8.56
N ASP A 66 -1.36 12.14 -7.99
CA ASP A 66 -1.26 12.30 -6.53
C ASP A 66 -2.60 12.00 -5.86
N GLN A 67 -2.79 10.74 -5.51
CA GLN A 67 -3.95 10.24 -4.78
C GLN A 67 -3.53 9.34 -3.63
N ALA A 68 -4.29 9.36 -2.54
CA ALA A 68 -4.00 8.54 -1.37
C ALA A 68 -3.94 7.04 -1.72
N GLY A 69 -2.91 6.35 -1.20
CA GLY A 69 -2.69 4.92 -1.42
C GLY A 69 -2.15 4.56 -2.81
N ARG A 70 -2.10 5.51 -3.73
CA ARG A 70 -1.62 5.29 -5.10
C ARG A 70 -2.16 3.99 -5.72
N ILE A 71 -1.35 3.21 -6.42
CA ILE A 71 -1.81 1.97 -7.05
C ILE A 71 -1.73 0.79 -6.07
N ILE A 72 -0.57 0.59 -5.43
CA ILE A 72 -0.31 -0.64 -4.67
C ILE A 72 -1.21 -0.73 -3.44
N ASP A 73 -1.25 0.27 -2.57
CA ASP A 73 -2.06 0.21 -1.35
C ASP A 73 -3.55 0.14 -1.67
N ARG A 74 -4.02 0.80 -2.75
CA ARG A 74 -5.42 0.72 -3.17
C ARG A 74 -5.83 -0.67 -3.65
N LEU A 75 -4.91 -1.46 -4.19
CA LEU A 75 -5.16 -2.84 -4.62
C LEU A 75 -4.98 -3.85 -3.49
N VAL A 76 -3.93 -3.70 -2.70
CA VAL A 76 -3.60 -4.75 -1.72
C VAL A 76 -4.40 -4.64 -0.42
N ARG A 77 -4.76 -3.42 0.05
CA ARG A 77 -5.46 -3.27 1.33
C ARG A 77 -6.85 -3.88 1.35
N PRO A 78 -7.70 -3.70 0.33
CA PRO A 78 -8.98 -4.40 0.25
C PRO A 78 -8.83 -5.92 0.24
N LYS A 79 -7.86 -6.45 -0.51
CA LYS A 79 -7.55 -7.87 -0.56
C LYS A 79 -7.18 -8.44 0.82
N TYR A 80 -6.31 -7.73 1.55
CA TYR A 80 -5.89 -8.15 2.88
C TYR A 80 -7.03 -8.09 3.89
N ASN A 81 -7.84 -7.03 3.85
CA ASN A 81 -9.04 -6.93 4.67
C ASN A 81 -10.02 -8.06 4.38
N ALA A 82 -10.25 -8.40 3.12
CA ALA A 82 -11.12 -9.50 2.73
C ALA A 82 -10.62 -10.84 3.32
N ALA A 83 -9.33 -11.15 3.16
CA ALA A 83 -8.74 -12.38 3.69
C ALA A 83 -8.83 -12.47 5.23
N LEU A 84 -8.57 -11.35 5.92
CA LEU A 84 -8.71 -11.30 7.39
C LEU A 84 -10.15 -11.48 7.84
N ARG A 85 -11.15 -10.94 7.10
CA ARG A 85 -12.57 -11.14 7.41
C ARG A 85 -12.99 -12.60 7.22
N LEU A 86 -12.57 -13.26 6.14
CA LEU A 86 -12.84 -14.70 5.93
C LEU A 86 -12.31 -15.54 7.10
N LEU A 87 -11.12 -15.19 7.60
CA LEU A 87 -10.55 -15.84 8.77
C LEU A 87 -11.37 -15.56 10.05
N ASP A 88 -11.82 -14.30 10.25
CA ASP A 88 -12.62 -13.92 11.41
C ASP A 88 -14.02 -14.53 11.38
N GLU A 89 -14.60 -14.78 10.22
CA GLU A 89 -15.87 -15.47 9.98
C GLU A 89 -15.75 -16.98 10.17
N GLY A 90 -14.53 -17.51 10.29
CA GLY A 90 -14.29 -18.94 10.44
C GLY A 90 -14.56 -19.75 9.17
N LEU A 91 -14.51 -19.11 8.00
CA LEU A 91 -14.74 -19.79 6.71
C LEU A 91 -13.73 -20.91 6.46
N ALA A 92 -12.46 -20.65 6.79
CA ALA A 92 -11.37 -21.61 6.69
C ALA A 92 -10.21 -21.22 7.64
N SER A 93 -9.26 -22.11 7.81
CA SER A 93 -8.03 -21.81 8.54
C SER A 93 -7.16 -20.80 7.77
N GLN A 94 -6.26 -20.10 8.48
CA GLN A 94 -5.27 -19.22 7.84
C GLN A 94 -4.48 -19.99 6.77
N ALA A 95 -4.03 -21.20 7.11
CA ALA A 95 -3.21 -22.02 6.19
C ALA A 95 -3.97 -22.33 4.88
N ASP A 96 -5.25 -22.67 4.99
CA ASP A 96 -6.08 -23.00 3.83
C ASP A 96 -6.39 -21.77 2.97
N ILE A 97 -6.69 -20.62 3.59
CA ILE A 97 -6.92 -19.36 2.86
C ILE A 97 -5.65 -18.95 2.12
N ASP A 98 -4.51 -18.94 2.81
CA ASP A 98 -3.22 -18.58 2.20
C ASP A 98 -2.81 -19.57 1.10
N MET A 99 -3.01 -20.87 1.30
CA MET A 99 -2.76 -21.91 0.30
C MET A 99 -3.68 -21.74 -0.92
N THR A 100 -4.97 -21.48 -0.71
CA THR A 100 -5.93 -21.24 -1.80
C THR A 100 -5.49 -20.05 -2.65
N CYS A 101 -5.04 -18.97 -2.04
CA CYS A 101 -4.55 -17.81 -2.77
C CYS A 101 -3.24 -18.11 -3.54
N ARG A 102 -2.32 -18.85 -2.95
CA ARG A 102 -1.08 -19.24 -3.65
C ARG A 102 -1.34 -20.17 -4.82
N LEU A 103 -2.05 -21.27 -4.60
CA LEU A 103 -2.22 -22.33 -5.59
C LEU A 103 -3.39 -22.09 -6.54
N GLY A 104 -4.49 -21.49 -6.03
CA GLY A 104 -5.69 -21.23 -6.82
C GLY A 104 -5.65 -19.90 -7.58
N LEU A 105 -5.01 -18.88 -7.03
CA LEU A 105 -4.93 -17.54 -7.63
C LEU A 105 -3.54 -17.15 -8.12
N GLY A 106 -2.53 -17.99 -7.91
CA GLY A 106 -1.16 -17.72 -8.36
C GLY A 106 -0.44 -16.62 -7.59
N TYR A 107 -0.84 -16.34 -6.35
CA TYR A 107 -0.13 -15.36 -5.52
C TYR A 107 1.21 -15.91 -5.03
N PRO A 108 2.27 -15.09 -4.99
CA PRO A 108 3.56 -15.53 -4.47
C PRO A 108 3.52 -15.82 -2.96
N ASP A 109 2.70 -15.06 -2.22
CA ASP A 109 2.51 -15.18 -0.77
C ASP A 109 1.03 -15.30 -0.43
N GLY A 110 0.71 -15.94 0.69
CA GLY A 110 -0.63 -15.91 1.26
C GLY A 110 -1.00 -14.48 1.73
N PRO A 111 -2.23 -14.02 1.53
CA PRO A 111 -2.63 -12.66 1.90
C PRO A 111 -2.60 -12.42 3.42
N ILE A 112 -2.93 -13.41 4.23
CA ILE A 112 -2.92 -13.29 5.70
C ILE A 112 -1.47 -13.31 6.20
N GLU A 113 -0.67 -14.28 5.76
CA GLU A 113 0.76 -14.37 6.04
C GLU A 113 1.47 -13.05 5.72
N ARG A 114 1.21 -12.49 4.53
CA ARG A 114 1.82 -11.23 4.09
C ARG A 114 1.38 -10.04 4.94
N THR A 115 0.11 -9.99 5.34
CA THR A 115 -0.41 -8.91 6.19
C THR A 115 0.19 -8.96 7.59
N VAL A 116 0.28 -10.16 8.18
CA VAL A 116 0.88 -10.37 9.50
C VAL A 116 2.37 -10.00 9.47
N ARG A 117 3.12 -10.46 8.46
CA ARG A 117 4.54 -10.12 8.27
C ARG A 117 4.75 -8.62 8.08
N GLY A 118 3.83 -7.93 7.42
CA GLY A 118 3.85 -6.48 7.22
C GLY A 118 3.47 -5.66 8.45
N GLY A 119 2.87 -6.30 9.45
CA GLY A 119 2.37 -5.68 10.67
C GLY A 119 0.90 -5.30 10.58
N LEU A 120 0.08 -5.89 11.46
CA LEU A 120 -1.36 -5.62 11.53
C LEU A 120 -1.67 -4.17 11.91
N THR A 121 -0.85 -3.55 12.77
CA THR A 121 -1.01 -2.15 13.16
C THR A 121 -0.73 -1.21 11.99
N ALA A 122 0.35 -1.43 11.24
CA ALA A 122 0.64 -0.65 10.04
C ALA A 122 -0.45 -0.82 8.98
N HIS A 123 -1.01 -2.04 8.85
CA HIS A 123 -2.15 -2.29 7.98
C HIS A 123 -3.39 -1.51 8.44
N TYR A 124 -3.68 -1.49 9.74
CA TYR A 124 -4.76 -0.70 10.33
C TYR A 124 -4.63 0.78 9.98
N ASP A 125 -3.47 1.38 10.24
CA ASP A 125 -3.25 2.82 10.02
C ASP A 125 -3.47 3.22 8.56
N ILE A 126 -2.95 2.44 7.61
CA ILE A 126 -3.13 2.67 6.17
C ILE A 126 -4.61 2.50 5.78
N CYS A 127 -5.26 1.44 6.24
CA CYS A 127 -6.66 1.18 5.93
C CYS A 127 -7.58 2.27 6.49
N THR A 128 -7.35 2.74 7.72
CA THR A 128 -8.11 3.83 8.32
C THR A 128 -7.99 5.11 7.49
N SER A 129 -6.76 5.49 7.12
CA SER A 129 -6.54 6.68 6.28
C SER A 129 -7.24 6.57 4.92
N LEU A 130 -7.20 5.40 4.28
CA LEU A 130 -7.90 5.19 3.00
C LEU A 130 -9.42 5.20 3.16
N PHE A 131 -9.93 4.64 4.26
CA PHE A 131 -11.36 4.64 4.55
C PHE A 131 -11.90 6.05 4.84
N GLU A 132 -11.15 6.86 5.59
CA GLU A 132 -11.49 8.26 5.87
C GLU A 132 -11.56 9.10 4.59
N ILE A 133 -10.65 8.86 3.64
CA ILE A 133 -10.61 9.62 2.37
C ILE A 133 -11.68 9.16 1.38
N TYR A 134 -11.87 7.84 1.23
CA TYR A 134 -12.70 7.30 0.16
C TYR A 134 -14.09 6.82 0.61
N GLY A 135 -14.32 6.61 1.91
CA GLY A 135 -15.59 6.08 2.44
C GLY A 135 -15.95 4.67 1.97
N THR A 136 -15.07 3.98 1.26
CA THR A 136 -15.34 2.67 0.67
C THR A 136 -15.20 1.57 1.73
N PRO A 137 -16.24 0.74 2.01
CA PRO A 137 -16.20 -0.29 3.05
C PRO A 137 -15.06 -1.31 2.91
N ALA A 138 -14.56 -1.51 1.69
CA ALA A 138 -13.42 -2.39 1.43
C ALA A 138 -12.13 -1.93 2.15
N TYR A 139 -11.99 -0.63 2.42
CA TYR A 139 -10.87 -0.07 3.19
C TYR A 139 -11.09 -0.09 4.71
N ALA A 140 -12.32 -0.28 5.19
CA ALA A 140 -12.55 -0.36 6.63
C ALA A 140 -11.67 -1.47 7.25
N PRO A 141 -10.86 -1.18 8.29
CA PRO A 141 -9.94 -2.15 8.86
C PRO A 141 -10.66 -3.41 9.34
N ALA A 142 -10.11 -4.58 9.04
CA ALA A 142 -10.62 -5.83 9.58
C ALA A 142 -10.40 -5.92 11.10
N ARG A 143 -11.27 -6.65 11.80
CA ARG A 143 -11.29 -6.75 13.27
C ARG A 143 -9.92 -7.08 13.88
N ARG A 144 -9.15 -7.99 13.27
CA ARG A 144 -7.82 -8.37 13.78
C ARG A 144 -6.83 -7.20 13.76
N ALA A 145 -6.89 -6.35 12.74
CA ALA A 145 -6.07 -5.14 12.65
C ALA A 145 -6.48 -4.11 13.71
N VAL A 146 -7.79 -3.93 13.93
CA VAL A 146 -8.32 -3.06 15.01
C VAL A 146 -7.83 -3.54 16.37
N VAL A 147 -7.95 -4.85 16.66
CA VAL A 147 -7.52 -5.43 17.95
C VAL A 147 -6.02 -5.28 18.13
N ALA A 148 -5.21 -5.49 17.09
CA ALA A 148 -3.76 -5.31 17.15
C ALA A 148 -3.40 -3.88 17.53
N LYS A 149 -4.03 -2.88 16.89
CA LYS A 149 -3.84 -1.47 17.19
C LYS A 149 -4.18 -1.11 18.64
N MET A 150 -5.35 -1.53 19.10
CA MET A 150 -5.78 -1.29 20.48
C MET A 150 -4.88 -1.92 21.54
N ARG A 151 -4.23 -3.05 21.23
CA ARG A 151 -3.27 -3.68 22.13
C ARG A 151 -1.95 -2.93 22.19
N GLU A 152 -1.48 -2.42 21.05
CA GLU A 152 -0.26 -1.61 20.99
C GLU A 152 -0.40 -0.32 21.80
N GLU A 153 -1.55 0.36 21.72
CA GLU A 153 -1.83 1.60 22.46
C GLU A 153 -1.93 1.42 23.99
N ARG A 154 -2.09 0.19 24.46
CA ARG A 154 -2.18 -0.15 25.89
C ARG A 154 -0.87 -0.67 26.48
N SER A 155 0.15 -0.87 25.67
CA SER A 155 1.47 -1.39 26.07
C SER A 155 2.45 -0.26 26.36
#